data_454d2a39856ac8cdf861a6e5be9c5a57
#
_entry.id   454d2a39856ac8cdf861a6e5be9c5a57
#
_cell.length_a   1.000
_cell.length_b   1.000
_cell.length_c   1.000
_cell.angle_alpha   90.00
_cell.angle_beta   90.00
_cell.angle_gamma   90.00
#
_symmetry.space_group_name_H-M   'P 1'
#
loop_
_entity.id
_entity.type
_entity.pdbx_description
1 polymer ?
#
loop_
_entity_poly.entity_id
_entity_poly.type
_entity_poly.pdbx_seq_one_letter_code
_entity_poly.pdbx_strand_id
1 'polypeptide(L)'
;YNEPFHVARKMASLDHMSGGRAAWNVVTSSFKAEAYNFGREAHYDHEDRYERAHEFVEVVKGLWDSWDDDAFIRNKESGIYLDPSKKHQLNHEGKHLRVRGPLNVPRPPQGYPVIIQAGASDTGRELAAATAEVVFTSPQNIEAGVAFYNDVKGRMEKYGRARDQLKILPGLSATVAETDEEAEEKFEYLQSLIHPEVGREI
;
A
#
# COMPACT_ATOMS: atom_id res chain seq x y z
N TYR A 1 9.81 -1.09 7.67
CA TYR A 1 10.69 -0.42 8.66
C TYR A 1 10.35 1.07 8.89
N ASN A 2 9.19 1.52 8.45
CA ASN A 2 8.69 2.86 8.76
C ASN A 2 7.85 2.84 10.05
N GLU A 3 7.64 4.04 10.63
CA GLU A 3 6.69 4.27 11.70
C GLU A 3 5.36 4.78 11.13
N PRO A 4 4.20 4.31 11.63
CA PRO A 4 2.90 4.66 11.07
C PRO A 4 2.59 6.15 11.14
N PHE A 5 3.00 6.84 12.21
CA PHE A 5 2.83 8.29 12.32
C PHE A 5 3.55 9.04 11.19
N HIS A 6 4.77 8.62 10.85
CA HIS A 6 5.53 9.24 9.75
C HIS A 6 4.87 8.97 8.39
N VAL A 7 4.39 7.75 8.16
CA VAL A 7 3.69 7.41 6.90
C VAL A 7 2.39 8.19 6.79
N ALA A 8 1.56 8.17 7.83
CA ALA A 8 0.30 8.91 7.85
C ALA A 8 0.52 10.40 7.55
N ARG A 9 1.50 11.03 8.21
CA ARG A 9 1.83 12.44 8.01
C ARG A 9 2.32 12.72 6.59
N LYS A 10 3.25 11.91 6.05
CA LYS A 10 3.78 12.09 4.70
C LYS A 10 2.69 11.97 3.65
N MET A 11 1.86 10.92 3.74
CA MET A 11 0.81 10.68 2.76
C MET A 11 -0.30 11.72 2.84
N ALA A 12 -0.71 12.15 4.04
CA ALA A 12 -1.66 13.26 4.20
C ALA A 12 -1.12 14.57 3.61
N SER A 13 0.16 14.90 3.88
CA SER A 13 0.79 16.09 3.32
C SER A 13 0.86 16.04 1.80
N LEU A 14 1.24 14.88 1.25
CA LEU A 14 1.28 14.67 -0.20
C LEU A 14 -0.10 14.77 -0.83
N ASP A 15 -1.12 14.28 -0.16
CA ASP A 15 -2.50 14.36 -0.62
C ASP A 15 -2.99 15.81 -0.69
N HIS A 16 -2.71 16.62 0.34
CA HIS A 16 -2.97 18.06 0.31
C HIS A 16 -2.22 18.78 -0.82
N MET A 17 -0.93 18.50 -0.98
CA MET A 17 -0.09 19.13 -2.03
C MET A 17 -0.53 18.75 -3.43
N SER A 18 -1.01 17.54 -3.63
CA SER A 18 -1.47 17.03 -4.92
C SER A 18 -2.93 17.36 -5.25
N GLY A 19 -3.68 17.91 -4.28
CA GLY A 19 -5.12 18.14 -4.45
C GLY A 19 -5.91 16.83 -4.57
N GLY A 20 -5.65 15.87 -3.69
CA GLY A 20 -6.39 14.62 -3.59
C GLY A 20 -5.98 13.57 -4.63
N ARG A 21 -4.68 13.45 -4.95
CA ARG A 21 -4.16 12.47 -5.93
C ARG A 21 -3.07 11.55 -5.36
N ALA A 22 -2.85 11.57 -4.05
CA ALA A 22 -1.87 10.68 -3.44
C ALA A 22 -2.36 9.23 -3.36
N ALA A 23 -1.42 8.30 -3.46
CA ALA A 23 -1.64 6.88 -3.23
C ALA A 23 -0.46 6.30 -2.46
N TRP A 24 -0.74 5.31 -1.61
CA TRP A 24 0.25 4.65 -0.78
C TRP A 24 0.35 3.16 -1.15
N ASN A 25 1.49 2.76 -1.72
CA ASN A 25 1.80 1.35 -1.92
C ASN A 25 2.31 0.75 -0.61
N VAL A 26 1.49 -0.12 -0.02
CA VAL A 26 1.79 -0.80 1.24
C VAL A 26 2.67 -2.01 0.97
N VAL A 27 3.96 -1.90 1.30
CA VAL A 27 4.97 -2.95 1.07
C VAL A 27 5.58 -3.38 2.39
N THR A 28 5.65 -4.69 2.61
CA THR A 28 6.20 -5.28 3.83
C THR A 28 7.71 -5.53 3.77
N SER A 29 8.38 -5.11 2.70
CA SER A 29 9.78 -5.43 2.36
C SER A 29 10.01 -6.92 2.09
N SER A 30 10.89 -7.24 1.15
CA SER A 30 11.25 -8.61 0.81
C SER A 30 12.75 -8.90 0.96
N PHE A 31 13.57 -7.86 0.83
CA PHE A 31 15.03 -8.00 0.90
C PHE A 31 15.52 -8.02 2.35
N LYS A 32 16.20 -9.10 2.73
CA LYS A 32 16.77 -9.26 4.08
C LYS A 32 17.74 -8.12 4.46
N ALA A 33 18.49 -7.64 3.49
CA ALA A 33 19.47 -6.56 3.69
C ALA A 33 18.84 -5.21 4.11
N GLU A 34 17.55 -4.98 3.84
CA GLU A 34 16.88 -3.76 4.30
C GLU A 34 16.90 -3.64 5.83
N ALA A 35 16.81 -4.75 6.55
CA ALA A 35 16.81 -4.78 8.01
C ALA A 35 18.06 -4.12 8.62
N TYR A 36 19.21 -4.28 7.98
CA TYR A 36 20.49 -3.74 8.46
C TYR A 36 20.50 -2.21 8.48
N ASN A 37 19.77 -1.55 7.58
CA ASN A 37 19.65 -0.09 7.55
C ASN A 37 18.78 0.48 8.68
N PHE A 38 18.12 -0.40 9.43
CA PHE A 38 17.23 -0.03 10.54
C PHE A 38 17.67 -0.66 11.87
N GLY A 39 18.99 -0.95 11.99
CA GLY A 39 19.60 -1.45 13.24
C GLY A 39 19.18 -2.85 13.64
N ARG A 40 18.77 -3.69 12.70
CA ARG A 40 18.36 -5.07 12.95
C ARG A 40 19.35 -6.04 12.29
N GLU A 41 19.65 -7.11 12.96
CA GLU A 41 20.54 -8.18 12.46
C GLU A 41 19.81 -9.15 11.51
N ALA A 42 18.47 -9.19 11.58
CA ALA A 42 17.63 -10.04 10.75
C ALA A 42 16.32 -9.35 10.37
N HIS A 43 15.76 -9.79 9.27
CA HIS A 43 14.41 -9.40 8.86
C HIS A 43 13.36 -10.06 9.76
N TYR A 44 12.19 -9.45 9.87
CA TYR A 44 11.02 -10.09 10.49
C TYR A 44 10.64 -11.35 9.71
N ASP A 45 10.12 -12.35 10.40
CA ASP A 45 9.50 -13.49 9.75
C ASP A 45 8.31 -13.06 8.90
N HIS A 46 8.00 -13.86 7.88
CA HIS A 46 6.98 -13.51 6.90
C HIS A 46 5.60 -13.28 7.55
N GLU A 47 5.22 -14.11 8.49
CA GLU A 47 3.94 -14.05 9.20
C GLU A 47 3.86 -12.79 10.08
N ASP A 48 4.89 -12.53 10.88
CA ASP A 48 5.00 -11.34 11.73
C ASP A 48 4.94 -10.03 10.91
N ARG A 49 5.55 -10.03 9.71
CA ARG A 49 5.51 -8.86 8.82
C ARG A 49 4.09 -8.51 8.39
N TYR A 50 3.31 -9.52 8.04
CA TYR A 50 1.94 -9.29 7.57
C TYR A 50 0.98 -9.00 8.72
N GLU A 51 1.17 -9.63 9.88
CA GLU A 51 0.41 -9.28 11.08
C GLU A 51 0.64 -7.81 11.47
N ARG A 52 1.92 -7.41 11.52
CA ARG A 52 2.29 -6.00 11.74
C ARG A 52 1.75 -5.08 10.65
N ALA A 53 1.70 -5.53 9.39
CA ALA A 53 1.19 -4.71 8.29
C ALA A 53 -0.31 -4.44 8.40
N HIS A 54 -1.11 -5.40 8.84
CA HIS A 54 -2.53 -5.20 9.13
C HIS A 54 -2.71 -4.11 10.19
N GLU A 55 -2.04 -4.26 11.33
CA GLU A 55 -2.09 -3.28 12.42
C GLU A 55 -1.56 -1.90 11.98
N PHE A 56 -0.51 -1.89 11.15
CA PHE A 56 0.07 -0.66 10.62
C PHE A 56 -0.92 0.13 9.74
N VAL A 57 -1.64 -0.54 8.84
CA VAL A 57 -2.66 0.09 7.99
C VAL A 57 -3.82 0.62 8.85
N GLU A 58 -4.26 -0.14 9.86
CA GLU A 58 -5.29 0.30 10.80
C GLU A 58 -4.88 1.59 11.52
N VAL A 59 -3.66 1.63 12.06
CA VAL A 59 -3.12 2.81 12.74
C VAL A 59 -3.00 4.01 11.80
N VAL A 60 -2.52 3.81 10.57
CA VAL A 60 -2.40 4.89 9.59
C VAL A 60 -3.77 5.47 9.24
N LYS A 61 -4.78 4.63 9.01
CA LYS A 61 -6.16 5.07 8.74
C LYS A 61 -6.76 5.81 9.94
N GLY A 62 -6.58 5.28 11.15
CA GLY A 62 -7.04 5.95 12.37
C GLY A 62 -6.35 7.30 12.61
N LEU A 63 -5.10 7.47 12.20
CA LEU A 63 -4.41 8.76 12.24
C LEU A 63 -4.98 9.75 11.20
N TRP A 64 -5.39 9.30 10.02
CA TRP A 64 -6.06 10.16 9.04
C TRP A 64 -7.44 10.61 9.50
N ASP A 65 -8.11 9.83 10.34
CA ASP A 65 -9.38 10.18 10.98
C ASP A 65 -9.22 11.01 12.27
N SER A 66 -8.02 11.54 12.55
CA SER A 66 -7.77 12.36 13.75
C SER A 66 -8.57 13.67 13.79
N TRP A 67 -9.12 14.12 12.69
CA TRP A 67 -9.84 15.38 12.54
C TRP A 67 -11.03 15.22 11.59
N ASP A 68 -12.13 15.89 11.91
CA ASP A 68 -13.22 16.07 10.96
C ASP A 68 -12.77 16.95 9.78
N ASP A 69 -13.45 16.86 8.65
CA ASP A 69 -13.09 17.59 7.41
C ASP A 69 -13.05 19.10 7.62
N ASP A 70 -13.94 19.63 8.46
CA ASP A 70 -14.10 21.05 8.76
C ASP A 70 -13.48 21.49 10.10
N ALA A 71 -12.62 20.66 10.71
CA ALA A 71 -11.99 20.96 11.99
C ALA A 71 -11.08 22.19 11.95
N PHE A 72 -10.46 22.49 10.81
CA PHE A 72 -9.49 23.58 10.66
C PHE A 72 -10.11 24.85 10.08
N ILE A 73 -10.59 25.73 10.96
CA ILE A 73 -11.31 26.97 10.64
C ILE A 73 -10.41 28.01 9.98
N ARG A 74 -9.16 28.15 10.45
CA ARG A 74 -8.13 29.09 9.95
C ARG A 74 -8.63 30.54 9.82
N ASN A 75 -9.48 30.98 10.73
CA ASN A 75 -10.04 32.34 10.73
C ASN A 75 -9.01 33.33 11.26
N LYS A 76 -8.53 34.23 10.40
CA LYS A 76 -7.51 35.24 10.77
C LYS A 76 -8.08 36.40 11.60
N GLU A 77 -9.36 36.69 11.45
CA GLU A 77 -10.00 37.80 12.15
C GLU A 77 -10.26 37.47 13.64
N SER A 78 -10.79 36.28 13.91
CA SER A 78 -11.04 35.81 15.27
C SER A 78 -9.80 35.17 15.92
N GLY A 79 -8.76 34.83 15.16
CA GLY A 79 -7.60 34.08 15.64
C GLY A 79 -7.90 32.59 15.89
N ILE A 80 -9.09 32.10 15.57
CA ILE A 80 -9.46 30.69 15.75
C ILE A 80 -8.85 29.85 14.60
N TYR A 81 -7.92 28.98 14.95
CA TYR A 81 -7.26 28.12 13.98
C TYR A 81 -8.01 26.82 13.73
N LEU A 82 -8.49 26.16 14.79
CA LEU A 82 -9.21 24.87 14.72
C LEU A 82 -10.30 24.79 15.80
N ASP A 83 -11.23 23.88 15.59
CA ASP A 83 -12.24 23.47 16.57
C ASP A 83 -11.77 22.23 17.35
N PRO A 84 -11.44 22.35 18.65
CA PRO A 84 -10.94 21.22 19.44
C PRO A 84 -11.97 20.08 19.61
N SER A 85 -13.27 20.36 19.47
CA SER A 85 -14.33 19.34 19.60
C SER A 85 -14.36 18.36 18.44
N LYS A 86 -13.72 18.71 17.32
CA LYS A 86 -13.58 17.93 16.08
C LYS A 86 -12.27 17.13 16.01
N LYS A 87 -11.62 16.97 17.16
CA LYS A 87 -10.41 16.17 17.30
C LYS A 87 -10.70 14.77 17.82
N HIS A 88 -10.21 13.75 17.15
CA HIS A 88 -10.32 12.36 17.54
C HIS A 88 -8.94 11.80 17.91
N GLN A 89 -8.81 11.45 19.19
CA GLN A 89 -7.56 10.88 19.70
C GLN A 89 -7.56 9.38 19.42
N LEU A 90 -6.55 8.88 18.65
CA LEU A 90 -6.51 7.48 18.25
C LEU A 90 -6.31 6.52 19.44
N ASN A 91 -5.32 6.81 20.32
CA ASN A 91 -4.98 6.00 21.49
C ASN A 91 -4.84 4.50 21.18
N HIS A 92 -4.20 4.16 20.04
CA HIS A 92 -4.00 2.77 19.66
C HIS A 92 -3.00 2.07 20.57
N GLU A 93 -3.39 0.91 21.09
CA GLU A 93 -2.53 -0.02 21.83
C GLU A 93 -2.73 -1.43 21.27
N GLY A 94 -1.84 -1.85 20.39
CA GLY A 94 -1.88 -3.15 19.75
C GLY A 94 -0.69 -4.03 20.11
N LYS A 95 -0.58 -5.16 19.41
CA LYS A 95 0.50 -6.13 19.62
C LYS A 95 1.86 -5.58 19.17
N HIS A 96 1.89 -4.89 18.05
CA HIS A 96 3.12 -4.41 17.40
C HIS A 96 3.33 -2.91 17.55
N LEU A 97 2.26 -2.13 17.76
CA LEU A 97 2.27 -0.68 17.68
C LEU A 97 1.54 -0.03 18.84
N ARG A 98 2.07 1.12 19.28
CA ARG A 98 1.39 2.02 20.23
C ARG A 98 1.47 3.43 19.72
N VAL A 99 0.33 4.02 19.41
CA VAL A 99 0.27 5.35 18.80
C VAL A 99 -0.89 6.16 19.40
N ARG A 100 -0.54 7.24 20.06
CA ARG A 100 -1.53 8.08 20.73
C ARG A 100 -2.33 8.93 19.75
N GLY A 101 -1.70 9.50 18.73
CA GLY A 101 -2.30 10.56 17.91
C GLY A 101 -2.49 11.87 18.71
N PRO A 102 -3.24 12.85 18.19
CA PRO A 102 -3.76 12.90 16.84
C PRO A 102 -2.64 13.12 15.80
N LEU A 103 -2.95 12.94 14.52
CA LEU A 103 -2.06 13.39 13.45
C LEU A 103 -1.97 14.92 13.48
N ASN A 104 -0.78 15.46 13.19
CA ASN A 104 -0.54 16.92 13.19
C ASN A 104 -0.72 17.58 11.80
N VAL A 105 -1.50 16.94 10.94
CA VAL A 105 -1.92 17.41 9.61
C VAL A 105 -3.44 17.25 9.53
N PRO A 106 -4.18 18.19 8.89
CA PRO A 106 -5.60 18.03 8.64
C PRO A 106 -5.93 16.71 7.92
N ARG A 107 -7.18 16.27 8.01
CA ARG A 107 -7.66 15.10 7.28
C ARG A 107 -7.31 15.23 5.79
N PRO A 108 -6.79 14.16 5.14
CA PRO A 108 -6.48 14.20 3.72
C PRO A 108 -7.71 14.57 2.86
N PRO A 109 -7.56 15.31 1.75
CA PRO A 109 -8.68 15.63 0.85
C PRO A 109 -9.46 14.42 0.35
N GLN A 110 -8.81 13.27 0.17
CA GLN A 110 -9.45 12.01 -0.19
C GLN A 110 -10.09 11.28 1.01
N GLY A 111 -9.96 11.80 2.24
CA GLY A 111 -10.21 11.05 3.46
C GLY A 111 -9.08 10.06 3.73
N TYR A 112 -8.90 9.11 2.82
CA TYR A 112 -7.75 8.21 2.79
C TYR A 112 -7.06 8.30 1.43
N PRO A 113 -5.74 8.59 1.38
CA PRO A 113 -4.96 8.32 0.17
C PRO A 113 -5.15 6.89 -0.30
N VAL A 114 -5.27 6.70 -1.62
CA VAL A 114 -5.57 5.39 -2.21
C VAL A 114 -4.56 4.33 -1.74
N ILE A 115 -5.04 3.21 -1.23
CA ILE A 115 -4.19 2.12 -0.75
C ILE A 115 -3.94 1.13 -1.89
N ILE A 116 -2.66 0.95 -2.22
CA ILE A 116 -2.18 0.03 -3.25
C ILE A 116 -1.43 -1.12 -2.59
N GLN A 117 -1.54 -2.30 -3.17
CA GLN A 117 -0.83 -3.51 -2.76
C GLN A 117 -0.25 -4.25 -3.97
N ALA A 118 0.82 -5.02 -3.76
CA ALA A 118 1.42 -5.88 -4.78
C ALA A 118 1.77 -7.28 -4.24
N GLY A 119 1.23 -7.67 -3.09
CA GLY A 119 1.50 -8.97 -2.46
C GLY A 119 0.83 -10.12 -3.18
N ALA A 120 1.62 -11.08 -3.70
CA ALA A 120 1.11 -12.27 -4.38
C ALA A 120 0.99 -13.50 -3.46
N SER A 121 1.64 -13.49 -2.29
CA SER A 121 1.53 -14.57 -1.29
C SER A 121 0.12 -14.66 -0.72
N ASP A 122 -0.19 -15.76 -0.04
CA ASP A 122 -1.50 -15.96 0.59
C ASP A 122 -1.83 -14.83 1.58
N THR A 123 -0.91 -14.51 2.48
CA THR A 123 -1.05 -13.39 3.43
C THR A 123 -1.07 -12.03 2.75
N GLY A 124 -0.36 -11.87 1.62
CA GLY A 124 -0.40 -10.63 0.82
C GLY A 124 -1.74 -10.40 0.16
N ARG A 125 -2.34 -11.44 -0.41
CA ARG A 125 -3.71 -11.42 -0.98
C ARG A 125 -4.76 -11.15 0.10
N GLU A 126 -4.52 -11.67 1.30
CA GLU A 126 -5.38 -11.43 2.45
C GLU A 126 -5.37 -9.96 2.89
N LEU A 127 -4.17 -9.36 3.06
CA LEU A 127 -4.01 -7.95 3.37
C LEU A 127 -4.64 -7.06 2.29
N ALA A 128 -4.44 -7.42 1.01
CA ALA A 128 -5.02 -6.70 -0.12
C ALA A 128 -6.55 -6.74 -0.10
N ALA A 129 -7.14 -7.91 0.10
CA ALA A 129 -8.59 -8.08 0.18
C ALA A 129 -9.20 -7.28 1.35
N ALA A 130 -8.49 -7.19 2.48
CA ALA A 130 -8.93 -6.44 3.65
C ALA A 130 -8.84 -4.91 3.44
N THR A 131 -7.80 -4.41 2.77
CA THR A 131 -7.41 -3.00 2.88
C THR A 131 -7.22 -2.26 1.56
N ALA A 132 -6.83 -2.94 0.46
CA ALA A 132 -6.41 -2.28 -0.76
C ALA A 132 -7.58 -1.85 -1.66
N GLU A 133 -7.40 -0.74 -2.35
CA GLU A 133 -8.28 -0.28 -3.43
C GLU A 133 -7.72 -0.65 -4.81
N VAL A 134 -6.40 -0.83 -4.88
CA VAL A 134 -5.70 -1.26 -6.10
C VAL A 134 -4.72 -2.37 -5.75
N VAL A 135 -4.67 -3.41 -6.58
CA VAL A 135 -3.65 -4.45 -6.50
C VAL A 135 -2.93 -4.55 -7.84
N PHE A 136 -1.61 -4.39 -7.80
CA PHE A 136 -0.75 -4.74 -8.91
C PHE A 136 -0.40 -6.24 -8.82
N THR A 137 -0.44 -6.94 -9.95
CA THR A 137 -0.02 -8.34 -10.06
C THR A 137 0.69 -8.57 -11.38
N SER A 138 1.52 -9.60 -11.45
CA SER A 138 2.26 -9.97 -12.66
C SER A 138 2.01 -11.46 -12.97
N PRO A 139 0.83 -11.82 -13.46
CA PRO A 139 0.52 -13.20 -13.81
C PRO A 139 1.32 -13.64 -15.05
N GLN A 140 1.73 -14.91 -15.06
CA GLN A 140 2.50 -15.50 -16.15
C GLN A 140 1.64 -15.80 -17.39
N ASN A 141 0.34 -16.00 -17.19
CA ASN A 141 -0.65 -16.30 -18.24
C ASN A 141 -2.05 -15.87 -17.78
N ILE A 142 -3.02 -15.98 -18.67
CA ILE A 142 -4.42 -15.57 -18.43
C ILE A 142 -5.05 -16.41 -17.31
N GLU A 143 -4.81 -17.72 -17.31
CA GLU A 143 -5.39 -18.65 -16.32
C GLU A 143 -4.94 -18.29 -14.90
N ALA A 144 -3.65 -18.02 -14.71
CA ALA A 144 -3.09 -17.55 -13.44
C ALA A 144 -3.68 -16.19 -13.03
N GLY A 145 -3.88 -15.29 -13.99
CA GLY A 145 -4.50 -13.99 -13.76
C GLY A 145 -5.96 -14.11 -13.31
N VAL A 146 -6.74 -14.97 -13.95
CA VAL A 146 -8.14 -15.26 -13.60
C VAL A 146 -8.23 -15.91 -12.21
N ALA A 147 -7.33 -16.87 -11.92
CA ALA A 147 -7.29 -17.53 -10.61
C ALA A 147 -6.97 -16.51 -9.49
N PHE A 148 -5.97 -15.67 -9.69
CA PHE A 148 -5.62 -14.59 -8.75
C PHE A 148 -6.80 -13.63 -8.54
N TYR A 149 -7.44 -13.19 -9.62
CA TYR A 149 -8.59 -12.30 -9.56
C TYR A 149 -9.73 -12.89 -8.71
N ASN A 150 -10.10 -14.13 -8.99
CA ASN A 150 -11.20 -14.80 -8.30
C ASN A 150 -10.89 -15.01 -6.81
N ASP A 151 -9.65 -15.39 -6.49
CA ASP A 151 -9.22 -15.59 -5.11
C ASP A 151 -9.26 -14.27 -4.30
N VAL A 152 -8.63 -13.21 -4.79
CA VAL A 152 -8.62 -11.92 -4.08
C VAL A 152 -10.04 -11.36 -3.92
N LYS A 153 -10.84 -11.44 -4.98
CA LYS A 153 -12.24 -10.97 -4.94
C LYS A 153 -13.14 -11.81 -4.02
N GLY A 154 -12.89 -13.12 -3.92
CA GLY A 154 -13.60 -13.99 -2.98
C GLY A 154 -13.28 -13.68 -1.52
N ARG A 155 -12.02 -13.34 -1.22
CA ARG A 155 -11.59 -12.98 0.14
C ARG A 155 -12.24 -11.68 0.65
N MET A 156 -12.64 -10.77 -0.23
CA MET A 156 -13.23 -9.48 0.16
C MET A 156 -14.54 -9.62 0.94
N GLU A 157 -15.30 -10.70 0.70
CA GLU A 157 -16.61 -10.92 1.32
C GLU A 157 -16.55 -10.97 2.85
N LYS A 158 -15.53 -11.61 3.41
CA LYS A 158 -15.34 -11.71 4.87
C LYS A 158 -15.03 -10.36 5.55
N TYR A 159 -14.61 -9.37 4.75
CA TYR A 159 -14.38 -7.99 5.21
C TYR A 159 -15.55 -7.06 4.91
N GLY A 160 -16.68 -7.61 4.43
CA GLY A 160 -17.86 -6.83 4.07
C GLY A 160 -17.64 -5.87 2.90
N ARG A 161 -16.64 -6.15 2.06
CA ARG A 161 -16.27 -5.30 0.94
C ARG A 161 -16.88 -5.77 -0.37
N ALA A 162 -17.44 -4.82 -1.13
CA ALA A 162 -17.96 -5.09 -2.47
C ALA A 162 -16.81 -5.31 -3.47
N ARG A 163 -17.04 -6.15 -4.47
CA ARG A 163 -16.00 -6.56 -5.45
C ARG A 163 -15.44 -5.39 -6.27
N ASP A 164 -16.20 -4.34 -6.49
CA ASP A 164 -15.82 -3.14 -7.24
C ASP A 164 -14.93 -2.17 -6.45
N GLN A 165 -14.88 -2.30 -5.12
CA GLN A 165 -14.02 -1.49 -4.24
C GLN A 165 -12.53 -1.80 -4.36
N LEU A 166 -12.13 -2.83 -5.10
CA LEU A 166 -10.76 -3.17 -5.39
C LEU A 166 -10.57 -3.37 -6.89
N LYS A 167 -9.60 -2.68 -7.47
CA LYS A 167 -9.19 -2.86 -8.87
C LYS A 167 -7.92 -3.69 -8.94
N ILE A 168 -7.86 -4.64 -9.85
CA ILE A 168 -6.66 -5.47 -10.09
C ILE A 168 -6.04 -5.00 -11.40
N LEU A 169 -4.78 -4.62 -11.34
CA LEU A 169 -3.98 -4.11 -12.46
C LEU A 169 -2.88 -5.13 -12.80
N PRO A 170 -3.11 -6.01 -13.78
CA PRO A 170 -2.06 -6.92 -14.22
C PRO A 170 -0.98 -6.15 -14.99
N GLY A 171 0.28 -6.39 -14.62
CA GLY A 171 1.43 -5.92 -15.38
C GLY A 171 1.54 -6.68 -16.71
N LEU A 172 1.87 -5.97 -17.75
CA LEU A 172 2.14 -6.53 -19.08
C LEU A 172 3.50 -6.05 -19.56
N SER A 173 4.34 -7.00 -19.98
CA SER A 173 5.56 -6.71 -20.72
C SER A 173 5.33 -7.06 -22.18
N ALA A 174 5.38 -6.07 -23.07
CA ALA A 174 5.19 -6.25 -24.48
C ALA A 174 6.48 -5.98 -25.24
N THR A 175 6.82 -6.87 -26.18
CA THR A 175 7.87 -6.63 -27.17
C THR A 175 7.20 -6.17 -28.46
N VAL A 176 7.60 -5.01 -28.98
CA VAL A 176 7.00 -4.40 -30.17
C VAL A 176 8.01 -4.34 -31.31
N ALA A 177 7.58 -4.77 -32.49
CA ALA A 177 8.32 -4.69 -33.75
C ALA A 177 7.36 -4.46 -34.92
N GLU A 178 7.89 -4.42 -36.15
CA GLU A 178 7.05 -4.27 -37.36
C GLU A 178 6.38 -5.60 -37.75
N THR A 179 6.99 -6.75 -37.40
CA THR A 179 6.44 -8.08 -37.62
C THR A 179 6.53 -8.93 -36.33
N ASP A 180 5.80 -10.03 -36.31
CA ASP A 180 5.82 -10.97 -35.16
C ASP A 180 7.20 -11.65 -35.06
N GLU A 181 7.83 -11.98 -36.18
CA GLU A 181 9.18 -12.58 -36.23
C GLU A 181 10.22 -11.64 -35.62
N GLU A 182 10.20 -10.37 -35.97
CA GLU A 182 11.11 -9.37 -35.38
C GLU A 182 10.84 -9.16 -33.88
N ALA A 183 9.59 -9.26 -33.44
CA ALA A 183 9.25 -9.18 -32.03
C ALA A 183 9.81 -10.37 -31.25
N GLU A 184 9.73 -11.58 -31.83
CA GLU A 184 10.28 -12.80 -31.25
C GLU A 184 11.81 -12.75 -31.17
N GLU A 185 12.49 -12.34 -32.25
CA GLU A 185 13.95 -12.15 -32.25
C GLU A 185 14.40 -11.15 -31.17
N LYS A 186 13.69 -10.02 -30.98
CA LYS A 186 13.98 -9.07 -29.93
C LYS A 186 13.75 -9.64 -28.54
N PHE A 187 12.69 -10.42 -28.35
CA PHE A 187 12.41 -11.09 -27.09
C PHE A 187 13.50 -12.10 -26.75
N GLU A 188 13.87 -12.98 -27.69
CA GLU A 188 14.95 -13.95 -27.51
C GLU A 188 16.30 -13.28 -27.20
N TYR A 189 16.61 -12.19 -27.90
CA TYR A 189 17.81 -11.40 -27.61
C TYR A 189 17.80 -10.85 -26.18
N LEU A 190 16.70 -10.27 -25.71
CA LEU A 190 16.58 -9.78 -24.33
C LEU A 190 16.73 -10.91 -23.31
N GLN A 191 16.15 -12.08 -23.57
CA GLN A 191 16.30 -13.25 -22.70
C GLN A 191 17.75 -13.74 -22.66
N SER A 192 18.47 -13.69 -23.77
CA SER A 192 19.87 -14.10 -23.84
C SER A 192 20.83 -13.24 -23.00
N LEU A 193 20.43 -12.00 -22.67
CA LEU A 193 21.21 -11.11 -21.82
C LEU A 193 21.11 -11.44 -20.34
N ILE A 194 20.16 -12.29 -19.94
CA ILE A 194 19.97 -12.72 -18.56
C ILE A 194 20.87 -13.94 -18.31
N HIS A 195 21.87 -13.79 -17.43
CA HIS A 195 22.70 -14.93 -17.05
C HIS A 195 21.87 -15.91 -16.21
N PRO A 196 21.76 -17.21 -16.61
CA PRO A 196 20.85 -18.15 -15.96
C PRO A 196 21.11 -18.39 -14.47
N GLU A 197 22.38 -18.32 -14.04
CA GLU A 197 22.75 -18.47 -12.62
C GLU A 197 22.31 -17.24 -11.80
N VAL A 198 22.53 -16.03 -12.33
CA VAL A 198 22.10 -14.79 -11.67
C VAL A 198 20.59 -14.70 -11.56
N GLY A 199 19.86 -15.13 -12.61
CA GLY A 199 18.40 -15.15 -12.59
C GLY A 199 17.77 -16.15 -11.59
N ARG A 200 18.57 -17.07 -11.03
CA ARG A 200 18.12 -18.00 -9.98
C ARG A 200 18.38 -17.51 -8.56
N GLU A 201 19.24 -16.50 -8.40
CA GLU A 201 19.61 -15.95 -7.10
C GLU A 201 18.69 -14.78 -6.67
N ILE A 202 17.90 -14.25 -7.61
CA ILE A 202 16.92 -13.17 -7.39
C ILE A 202 15.53 -13.77 -7.11
#